data_9ff5de87e3b3b6de831014b1ea253f0c
#
_entry.id   9ff5de87e3b3b6de831014b1ea253f0c
#
_cell.length_a   1.000
_cell.length_b   1.000
_cell.length_c   1.000
_cell.angle_alpha   90.00
_cell.angle_beta   90.00
_cell.angle_gamma   90.00
#
_symmetry.space_group_name_H-M   'P 1'
#
loop_
_entity.id
_entity.type
_entity.pdbx_description
1 polymer ?
#
loop_
_entity_poly.entity_id
_entity_poly.type
_entity_poly.pdbx_seq_one_letter_code
_entity_poly.pdbx_strand_id
1 'polypeptide(L)'
;MKLHSSPAGPGLFALLNAAGGPPRARRESVLLLATALICGFASSTAFFLHMFGVLRMPFFVNFFVMPIIVLMLIVGIYSWQRRLPFWRRLRAGLLAGFLGLITYDITRLAIYKSGLFNYDPFHAIPKLGALVTGLTPAAVSSIYIGWTYHIWNGFSYAIIYALVAGPARWGWGVGWAMILETLMLLSYPTFLQVRMDAPFLAISLFGHLCYGTVLGVTVRRAAA
;
A
#
# COMPACT_ATOMS: atom_id res chain seq x y z
N MET A 1 20.76 -35.01 -13.14
CA MET A 1 19.77 -34.17 -12.46
C MET A 1 20.20 -32.71 -12.68
N LYS A 2 19.72 -32.07 -13.75
CA LYS A 2 20.05 -30.66 -14.07
C LYS A 2 19.18 -29.76 -13.22
N LEU A 3 19.78 -29.12 -12.22
CA LEU A 3 19.18 -28.01 -11.51
C LEU A 3 18.95 -26.85 -12.51
N HIS A 4 17.71 -26.67 -12.96
CA HIS A 4 17.29 -25.46 -13.63
C HIS A 4 17.36 -24.33 -12.61
N SER A 5 18.47 -23.62 -12.60
CA SER A 5 18.56 -22.29 -12.01
C SER A 5 17.64 -21.35 -12.78
N SER A 6 16.41 -21.20 -12.28
CA SER A 6 15.53 -20.13 -12.76
C SER A 6 16.23 -18.81 -12.46
N PRO A 7 16.53 -17.97 -13.45
CA PRO A 7 17.08 -16.66 -13.18
C PRO A 7 15.99 -15.84 -12.50
N ALA A 8 16.10 -15.70 -11.18
CA ALA A 8 15.35 -14.72 -10.43
C ALA A 8 15.80 -13.34 -10.89
N GLY A 9 15.24 -12.88 -12.00
CA GLY A 9 15.46 -11.53 -12.50
C GLY A 9 14.94 -10.52 -11.49
N PRO A 10 15.70 -9.50 -11.14
CA PRO A 10 15.33 -8.47 -10.18
C PRO A 10 14.06 -7.71 -10.63
N GLY A 11 13.10 -7.59 -9.72
CA GLY A 11 11.74 -7.12 -9.93
C GLY A 11 11.54 -5.98 -10.94
N LEU A 12 11.99 -4.78 -10.62
CA LEU A 12 11.83 -3.58 -11.45
C LEU A 12 12.60 -3.69 -12.78
N PHE A 13 13.86 -4.15 -12.75
CA PHE A 13 14.70 -4.32 -13.93
C PHE A 13 14.17 -5.41 -14.85
N ALA A 14 13.50 -6.44 -14.36
CA ALA A 14 12.86 -7.44 -15.21
C ALA A 14 11.65 -6.88 -15.96
N LEU A 15 10.87 -5.95 -15.39
CA LEU A 15 9.82 -5.23 -16.14
C LEU A 15 10.41 -4.34 -17.24
N LEU A 16 11.52 -3.68 -16.95
CA LEU A 16 12.20 -2.81 -17.91
C LEU A 16 12.93 -3.61 -19.00
N ASN A 17 13.44 -4.82 -18.68
CA ASN A 17 14.18 -5.68 -19.58
C ASN A 17 13.29 -6.71 -20.31
N ALA A 18 12.17 -7.16 -19.72
CA ALA A 18 11.17 -7.98 -20.42
C ALA A 18 10.46 -7.17 -21.54
N ALA A 19 10.62 -5.85 -21.54
CA ALA A 19 10.41 -5.00 -22.69
C ALA A 19 11.57 -5.08 -23.70
N GLY A 20 12.21 -6.23 -23.89
CA GLY A 20 13.13 -6.54 -25.01
C GLY A 20 12.47 -6.43 -26.39
N GLY A 21 11.34 -5.75 -26.46
CA GLY A 21 10.63 -5.28 -27.61
C GLY A 21 11.18 -3.95 -28.15
N PRO A 22 10.59 -3.43 -29.23
CA PRO A 22 11.01 -2.17 -29.85
C PRO A 22 11.02 -1.02 -28.81
N PRO A 23 11.83 0.03 -29.00
CA PRO A 23 12.01 1.14 -28.04
C PRO A 23 10.69 1.77 -27.55
N ARG A 24 9.64 1.72 -28.38
CA ARG A 24 8.29 2.19 -28.08
C ARG A 24 7.63 1.40 -26.95
N ALA A 25 7.73 0.08 -26.96
CA ALA A 25 7.14 -0.78 -25.93
C ALA A 25 7.83 -0.61 -24.57
N ARG A 26 9.15 -0.41 -24.57
CA ARG A 26 9.93 -0.10 -23.37
C ARG A 26 9.49 1.24 -22.75
N ARG A 27 9.36 2.29 -23.59
CA ARG A 27 8.91 3.61 -23.14
C ARG A 27 7.51 3.56 -22.51
N GLU A 28 6.59 2.82 -23.15
CA GLU A 28 5.23 2.61 -22.64
C GLU A 28 5.25 1.94 -21.25
N SER A 29 6.03 0.86 -21.08
CA SER A 29 6.17 0.17 -19.78
C SER A 29 6.74 1.07 -18.67
N VAL A 30 7.72 1.91 -19.00
CA VAL A 30 8.30 2.88 -18.06
C VAL A 30 7.27 3.92 -17.65
N LEU A 31 6.50 4.47 -18.59
CA LEU A 31 5.47 5.46 -18.32
C LEU A 31 4.36 4.89 -17.43
N LEU A 32 3.87 3.68 -17.74
CA LEU A 32 2.85 3.02 -16.93
C LEU A 32 3.34 2.77 -15.50
N LEU A 33 4.58 2.32 -15.35
CA LEU A 33 5.18 2.08 -14.04
C LEU A 33 5.34 3.39 -13.26
N ALA A 34 5.89 4.43 -13.87
CA ALA A 34 6.07 5.73 -13.22
C ALA A 34 4.72 6.31 -12.79
N THR A 35 3.72 6.27 -13.67
CA THR A 35 2.35 6.70 -13.35
C THR A 35 1.79 5.92 -12.16
N ALA A 36 1.92 4.60 -12.15
CA ALA A 36 1.39 3.77 -11.08
C ALA A 36 2.10 4.01 -9.74
N LEU A 37 3.41 4.27 -9.74
CA LEU A 37 4.16 4.61 -8.53
C LEU A 37 3.73 5.99 -7.99
N ILE A 38 3.62 7.00 -8.86
CA ILE A 38 3.13 8.33 -8.47
C ILE A 38 1.72 8.22 -7.87
N CYS A 39 0.83 7.47 -8.54
CA CYS A 39 -0.53 7.25 -8.07
C CYS A 39 -0.55 6.50 -6.72
N GLY A 40 0.27 5.48 -6.57
CA GLY A 40 0.31 4.67 -5.36
C GLY A 40 0.81 5.45 -4.13
N PHE A 41 1.76 6.36 -4.31
CA PHE A 41 2.26 7.21 -3.22
C PHE A 41 1.43 8.47 -2.96
N ALA A 42 0.40 8.75 -3.75
CA ALA A 42 -0.33 10.02 -3.66
C ALA A 42 -0.94 10.28 -2.28
N SER A 43 -1.54 9.25 -1.64
CA SER A 43 -2.14 9.41 -0.31
C SER A 43 -1.09 9.66 0.77
N SER A 44 0.04 8.96 0.73
CA SER A 44 1.16 9.21 1.64
C SER A 44 1.75 10.60 1.43
N THR A 45 1.88 11.02 0.17
CA THR A 45 2.33 12.37 -0.17
C THR A 45 1.37 13.42 0.38
N ALA A 46 0.05 13.21 0.27
CA ALA A 46 -0.96 14.10 0.86
C ALA A 46 -0.76 14.25 2.36
N PHE A 47 -0.55 13.13 3.05
CA PHE A 47 -0.32 13.11 4.48
C PHE A 47 0.97 13.86 4.86
N PHE A 48 2.10 13.57 4.20
CA PHE A 48 3.36 14.26 4.48
C PHE A 48 3.34 15.75 4.14
N LEU A 49 2.72 16.16 3.03
CA LEU A 49 2.60 17.59 2.70
C LEU A 49 1.75 18.34 3.73
N HIS A 50 0.72 17.68 4.27
CA HIS A 50 -0.06 18.24 5.36
C HIS A 50 0.76 18.36 6.64
N MET A 51 1.54 17.31 6.97
CA MET A 51 2.46 17.28 8.10
C MET A 51 3.43 18.46 8.11
N PHE A 52 4.04 18.73 6.96
CA PHE A 52 5.02 19.83 6.82
C PHE A 52 4.36 21.19 6.61
N GLY A 53 3.04 21.30 6.71
CA GLY A 53 2.32 22.57 6.54
C GLY A 53 2.34 23.12 5.12
N VAL A 54 2.75 22.31 4.13
CA VAL A 54 2.86 22.75 2.73
C VAL A 54 1.49 22.87 2.09
N LEU A 55 0.61 21.85 2.29
CA LEU A 55 -0.74 21.82 1.75
C LEU A 55 -1.72 21.21 2.74
N ARG A 56 -2.95 21.73 2.77
CA ARG A 56 -4.01 21.15 3.60
C ARG A 56 -4.47 19.81 3.00
N MET A 57 -4.60 18.78 3.82
CA MET A 57 -4.97 17.44 3.38
C MET A 57 -6.31 17.38 2.61
N PRO A 58 -7.39 18.08 3.01
CA PRO A 58 -8.64 18.12 2.24
C PRO A 58 -8.44 18.61 0.81
N PHE A 59 -7.63 19.67 0.64
CA PHE A 59 -7.32 20.21 -0.68
C PHE A 59 -6.57 19.19 -1.54
N PHE A 60 -5.49 18.61 -1.01
CA PHE A 60 -4.70 17.64 -1.77
C PHE A 60 -5.51 16.39 -2.13
N VAL A 61 -6.31 15.85 -1.21
CA VAL A 61 -7.14 14.66 -1.48
C VAL A 61 -8.16 14.94 -2.58
N ASN A 62 -8.90 16.04 -2.51
CA ASN A 62 -9.94 16.34 -3.50
C ASN A 62 -9.37 16.67 -4.89
N PHE A 63 -8.30 17.45 -4.97
CA PHE A 63 -7.78 17.95 -6.24
C PHE A 63 -6.70 17.04 -6.87
N PHE A 64 -6.06 16.18 -6.10
CA PHE A 64 -4.99 15.31 -6.61
C PHE A 64 -5.28 13.83 -6.41
N VAL A 65 -5.62 13.38 -5.19
CA VAL A 65 -5.80 11.94 -4.93
C VAL A 65 -7.01 11.40 -5.70
N MET A 66 -8.12 12.11 -5.74
CA MET A 66 -9.32 11.65 -6.47
C MET A 66 -9.07 11.52 -7.99
N PRO A 67 -8.49 12.54 -8.70
CA PRO A 67 -8.08 12.36 -10.08
C PRO A 67 -7.06 11.23 -10.30
N ILE A 68 -6.14 11.05 -9.36
CA ILE A 68 -5.14 9.98 -9.40
C ILE A 68 -5.79 8.60 -9.31
N ILE A 69 -6.83 8.41 -8.51
CA ILE A 69 -7.59 7.14 -8.46
C ILE A 69 -8.19 6.84 -9.83
N VAL A 70 -8.81 7.83 -10.47
CA VAL A 70 -9.35 7.69 -11.82
C VAL A 70 -8.26 7.33 -12.82
N LEU A 71 -7.10 7.99 -12.75
CA LEU A 71 -5.95 7.69 -13.61
C LEU A 71 -5.46 6.25 -13.41
N MET A 72 -5.39 5.76 -12.17
CA MET A 72 -5.03 4.35 -11.89
C MET A 72 -6.02 3.36 -12.51
N LEU A 73 -7.32 3.66 -12.47
CA LEU A 73 -8.33 2.84 -13.14
C LEU A 73 -8.12 2.82 -14.66
N ILE A 74 -7.86 3.98 -15.27
CA ILE A 74 -7.58 4.09 -16.71
C ILE A 74 -6.33 3.26 -17.07
N VAL A 75 -5.24 3.41 -16.32
CA VAL A 75 -4.00 2.64 -16.50
C VAL A 75 -4.25 1.14 -16.34
N GLY A 76 -5.05 0.76 -15.36
CA GLY A 76 -5.46 -0.64 -15.14
C GLY A 76 -6.23 -1.21 -16.33
N ILE A 77 -7.28 -0.53 -16.78
CA ILE A 77 -8.11 -0.94 -17.92
C ILE A 77 -7.27 -1.01 -19.21
N TYR A 78 -6.46 -0.01 -19.48
CA TYR A 78 -5.59 0.03 -20.63
C TYR A 78 -4.61 -1.15 -20.66
N SER A 79 -3.93 -1.41 -19.53
CA SER A 79 -2.97 -2.51 -19.42
C SER A 79 -3.64 -3.89 -19.52
N TRP A 80 -4.85 -4.02 -19.02
CA TRP A 80 -5.67 -5.23 -19.16
C TRP A 80 -6.04 -5.50 -20.62
N GLN A 81 -6.60 -4.49 -21.32
CA GLN A 81 -6.99 -4.62 -22.72
C GLN A 81 -5.82 -4.96 -23.62
N ARG A 82 -4.65 -4.40 -23.36
CA ARG A 82 -3.41 -4.64 -24.11
C ARG A 82 -2.65 -5.89 -23.65
N ARG A 83 -3.15 -6.61 -22.62
CA ARG A 83 -2.50 -7.80 -22.03
C ARG A 83 -1.03 -7.57 -21.67
N LEU A 84 -0.70 -6.37 -21.18
CA LEU A 84 0.67 -6.01 -20.84
C LEU A 84 1.18 -6.81 -19.63
N PRO A 85 2.50 -7.10 -19.54
CA PRO A 85 3.10 -7.72 -18.34
C PRO A 85 2.82 -6.92 -17.05
N PHE A 86 2.69 -5.60 -17.18
CA PHE A 86 2.28 -4.69 -16.12
C PHE A 86 0.94 -5.10 -15.47
N TRP A 87 -0.07 -5.50 -16.26
CA TRP A 87 -1.37 -5.94 -15.75
C TRP A 87 -1.25 -7.14 -14.81
N ARG A 88 -0.39 -8.11 -15.12
CA ARG A 88 -0.19 -9.27 -14.25
C ARG A 88 0.30 -8.86 -12.86
N ARG A 89 1.25 -7.92 -12.78
CA ARG A 89 1.75 -7.41 -11.49
C ARG A 89 0.74 -6.52 -10.79
N LEU A 90 0.02 -5.68 -11.53
CA LEU A 90 -1.06 -4.87 -10.96
C LEU A 90 -2.13 -5.76 -10.32
N ARG A 91 -2.59 -6.80 -11.01
CA ARG A 91 -3.54 -7.77 -10.49
C ARG A 91 -2.99 -8.52 -9.25
N ALA A 92 -1.72 -8.92 -9.29
CA ALA A 92 -1.07 -9.54 -8.13
C ALA A 92 -1.03 -8.60 -6.92
N GLY A 93 -0.77 -7.30 -7.14
CA GLY A 93 -0.81 -6.28 -6.11
C GLY A 93 -2.21 -6.05 -5.55
N LEU A 94 -3.24 -6.00 -6.41
CA LEU A 94 -4.64 -5.91 -5.98
C LEU A 94 -5.06 -7.09 -5.10
N LEU A 95 -4.76 -8.32 -5.54
CA LEU A 95 -5.05 -9.53 -4.77
C LEU A 95 -4.29 -9.55 -3.43
N ALA A 96 -3.01 -9.20 -3.46
CA ALA A 96 -2.18 -9.15 -2.26
C ALA A 96 -2.64 -8.05 -1.30
N GLY A 97 -3.08 -6.90 -1.81
CA GLY A 97 -3.67 -5.81 -1.02
C GLY A 97 -4.94 -6.24 -0.33
N PHE A 98 -5.83 -6.91 -1.04
CA PHE A 98 -7.07 -7.44 -0.48
C PHE A 98 -6.81 -8.44 0.65
N LEU A 99 -6.04 -9.50 0.36
CA LEU A 99 -5.73 -10.53 1.34
C LEU A 99 -4.88 -9.99 2.51
N GLY A 100 -3.93 -9.11 2.21
CA GLY A 100 -3.06 -8.50 3.21
C GLY A 100 -3.83 -7.61 4.18
N LEU A 101 -4.74 -6.74 3.68
CA LEU A 101 -5.58 -5.88 4.52
C LEU A 101 -6.49 -6.70 5.43
N ILE A 102 -7.18 -7.70 4.88
CA ILE A 102 -8.04 -8.58 5.68
C ILE A 102 -7.21 -9.25 6.79
N THR A 103 -6.05 -9.79 6.46
CA THR A 103 -5.18 -10.44 7.45
C THR A 103 -4.69 -9.44 8.49
N TYR A 104 -4.28 -8.24 8.07
CA TYR A 104 -3.84 -7.16 8.95
C TYR A 104 -4.92 -6.77 9.97
N ASP A 105 -6.12 -6.48 9.49
CA ASP A 105 -7.20 -5.99 10.34
C ASP A 105 -7.79 -7.11 11.23
N ILE A 106 -7.94 -8.35 10.71
CA ILE A 106 -8.38 -9.49 11.51
C ILE A 106 -7.37 -9.81 12.61
N THR A 107 -6.08 -9.81 12.31
CA THR A 107 -5.02 -10.07 13.30
C THR A 107 -5.09 -9.06 14.44
N ARG A 108 -5.18 -7.77 14.13
CA ARG A 108 -5.28 -6.68 15.12
C ARG A 108 -6.55 -6.78 15.94
N LEU A 109 -7.68 -7.05 15.27
CA LEU A 109 -8.97 -7.25 15.94
C LEU A 109 -8.94 -8.47 16.87
N ALA A 110 -8.35 -9.58 16.44
CA ALA A 110 -8.24 -10.80 17.23
C ALA A 110 -7.42 -10.56 18.52
N ILE A 111 -6.28 -9.88 18.41
CA ILE A 111 -5.45 -9.50 19.56
C ILE A 111 -6.24 -8.59 20.51
N TYR A 112 -6.93 -7.59 19.98
CA TYR A 112 -7.77 -6.70 20.79
C TYR A 112 -8.90 -7.47 21.51
N LYS A 113 -9.61 -8.32 20.78
CA LYS A 113 -10.74 -9.12 21.35
C LYS A 113 -10.28 -10.22 22.31
N SER A 114 -9.04 -10.67 22.24
CA SER A 114 -8.49 -11.62 23.22
C SER A 114 -8.32 -11.02 24.62
N GLY A 115 -8.39 -9.69 24.75
CA GLY A 115 -8.17 -9.01 26.03
C GLY A 115 -6.71 -8.95 26.47
N LEU A 116 -5.76 -9.45 25.61
CA LEU A 116 -4.34 -9.42 25.92
C LEU A 116 -3.82 -7.99 26.12
N PHE A 117 -4.36 -7.06 25.33
CA PHE A 117 -4.05 -5.63 25.44
C PHE A 117 -5.34 -4.82 25.44
N ASN A 118 -5.47 -3.90 26.43
CA ASN A 118 -6.57 -2.95 26.46
C ASN A 118 -6.25 -1.73 25.58
N TYR A 119 -6.27 -1.93 24.27
CA TYR A 119 -5.94 -0.93 23.26
C TYR A 119 -6.75 -1.14 21.99
N ASP A 120 -7.57 -0.15 21.61
CA ASP A 120 -8.30 -0.19 20.33
C ASP A 120 -7.35 0.09 19.15
N PRO A 121 -7.06 -0.91 18.31
CA PRO A 121 -6.13 -0.74 17.19
C PRO A 121 -6.66 0.14 16.07
N PHE A 122 -7.94 0.48 16.08
CA PHE A 122 -8.61 1.25 15.02
C PHE A 122 -8.86 2.72 15.39
N HIS A 123 -8.53 3.14 16.61
CA HIS A 123 -8.79 4.50 17.08
C HIS A 123 -8.09 5.61 16.24
N ALA A 124 -7.01 5.27 15.52
CA ALA A 124 -6.33 6.20 14.63
C ALA A 124 -7.08 6.44 13.31
N ILE A 125 -7.95 5.51 12.91
CA ILE A 125 -8.66 5.59 11.61
C ILE A 125 -9.60 6.81 11.53
N PRO A 126 -10.48 7.08 12.52
CA PRO A 126 -11.28 8.30 12.51
C PRO A 126 -10.45 9.59 12.54
N LYS A 127 -9.28 9.57 13.18
CA LYS A 127 -8.36 10.72 13.19
C LYS A 127 -7.79 11.00 11.80
N LEU A 128 -7.42 9.96 11.04
CA LEU A 128 -7.03 10.11 9.63
C LEU A 128 -8.17 10.70 8.79
N GLY A 129 -9.39 10.23 8.99
CA GLY A 129 -10.56 10.79 8.32
C GLY A 129 -10.82 12.24 8.70
N ALA A 130 -10.60 12.62 9.96
CA ALA A 130 -10.71 14.01 10.40
C ALA A 130 -9.71 14.94 9.69
N LEU A 131 -8.48 14.45 9.44
CA LEU A 131 -7.50 15.21 8.65
C LEU A 131 -7.97 15.44 7.21
N VAL A 132 -8.65 14.46 6.61
CA VAL A 132 -9.16 14.56 5.22
C VAL A 132 -10.41 15.42 5.14
N THR A 133 -11.33 15.29 6.11
CA THR A 133 -12.62 15.99 6.07
C THR A 133 -12.55 17.40 6.66
N GLY A 134 -11.56 17.66 7.53
CA GLY A 134 -11.50 18.88 8.34
C GLY A 134 -12.53 18.91 9.48
N LEU A 135 -13.22 17.79 9.77
CA LEU A 135 -14.20 17.63 10.82
C LEU A 135 -13.61 16.94 12.05
N THR A 136 -14.42 16.78 13.11
CA THR A 136 -13.99 16.03 14.30
C THR A 136 -13.85 14.53 14.00
N PRO A 137 -13.00 13.78 14.71
CA PRO A 137 -12.90 12.32 14.55
C PRO A 137 -14.21 11.58 14.81
N ALA A 138 -15.09 12.13 15.68
CA ALA A 138 -16.39 11.54 15.97
C ALA A 138 -17.44 11.74 14.88
N ALA A 139 -17.19 12.61 13.89
CA ALA A 139 -18.09 12.80 12.76
C ALA A 139 -18.19 11.53 11.92
N VAL A 140 -19.42 11.17 11.54
CA VAL A 140 -19.70 9.98 10.73
C VAL A 140 -18.88 9.97 9.44
N SER A 141 -18.78 11.11 8.76
CA SER A 141 -17.95 11.27 7.56
C SER A 141 -16.47 11.03 7.82
N SER A 142 -15.93 11.46 8.97
CA SER A 142 -14.54 11.18 9.34
C SER A 142 -14.29 9.69 9.54
N ILE A 143 -15.24 8.96 10.11
CA ILE A 143 -15.13 7.52 10.29
C ILE A 143 -15.07 6.82 8.92
N TYR A 144 -16.04 7.10 8.02
CA TYR A 144 -16.09 6.46 6.69
C TYR A 144 -14.90 6.84 5.81
N ILE A 145 -14.52 8.11 5.78
CA ILE A 145 -13.36 8.57 5.01
C ILE A 145 -12.06 8.01 5.57
N GLY A 146 -11.95 7.89 6.90
CA GLY A 146 -10.79 7.26 7.54
C GLY A 146 -10.62 5.79 7.12
N TRP A 147 -11.70 5.00 7.12
CA TRP A 147 -11.68 3.63 6.63
C TRP A 147 -11.36 3.55 5.14
N THR A 148 -11.96 4.40 4.31
CA THR A 148 -11.65 4.47 2.88
C THR A 148 -10.17 4.78 2.65
N TYR A 149 -9.61 5.71 3.40
CA TYR A 149 -8.20 6.07 3.32
C TYR A 149 -7.28 4.93 3.77
N HIS A 150 -7.63 4.24 4.84
CA HIS A 150 -6.91 3.06 5.34
C HIS A 150 -6.88 1.94 4.27
N ILE A 151 -8.04 1.60 3.72
CA ILE A 151 -8.18 0.58 2.67
C ILE A 151 -7.38 0.97 1.43
N TRP A 152 -7.51 2.22 0.98
CA TRP A 152 -6.77 2.74 -0.16
C TRP A 152 -5.25 2.65 0.04
N ASN A 153 -4.75 3.02 1.20
CA ASN A 153 -3.32 2.90 1.52
C ASN A 153 -2.83 1.45 1.45
N GLY A 154 -3.57 0.52 2.03
CA GLY A 154 -3.20 -0.90 2.00
C GLY A 154 -3.12 -1.45 0.57
N PHE A 155 -4.09 -1.11 -0.29
CA PHE A 155 -4.05 -1.48 -1.71
C PHE A 155 -2.90 -0.80 -2.45
N SER A 156 -2.71 0.51 -2.25
CA SER A 156 -1.67 1.28 -2.91
C SER A 156 -0.27 0.73 -2.61
N TYR A 157 0.02 0.46 -1.36
CA TYR A 157 1.31 -0.09 -0.94
C TYR A 157 1.54 -1.51 -1.47
N ALA A 158 0.48 -2.34 -1.55
CA ALA A 158 0.57 -3.67 -2.14
C ALA A 158 0.83 -3.61 -3.66
N ILE A 159 0.19 -2.69 -4.37
CA ILE A 159 0.41 -2.45 -5.80
C ILE A 159 1.85 -1.99 -6.04
N ILE A 160 2.33 -0.99 -5.27
CA ILE A 160 3.72 -0.51 -5.38
C ILE A 160 4.69 -1.67 -5.17
N TYR A 161 4.51 -2.45 -4.11
CA TYR A 161 5.35 -3.61 -3.84
C TYR A 161 5.34 -4.62 -5.00
N ALA A 162 4.17 -4.97 -5.51
CA ALA A 162 4.05 -5.92 -6.62
C ALA A 162 4.71 -5.41 -7.91
N LEU A 163 4.63 -4.12 -8.20
CA LEU A 163 5.24 -3.50 -9.36
C LEU A 163 6.77 -3.43 -9.24
N VAL A 164 7.27 -3.10 -8.06
CA VAL A 164 8.72 -2.92 -7.80
C VAL A 164 9.40 -4.27 -7.55
N ALA A 165 8.92 -5.06 -6.61
CA ALA A 165 9.54 -6.32 -6.23
C ALA A 165 9.22 -7.47 -7.20
N GLY A 166 7.99 -7.49 -7.76
CA GLY A 166 7.54 -8.60 -8.60
C GLY A 166 7.60 -9.94 -7.85
N PRO A 167 7.94 -11.06 -8.52
CA PRO A 167 8.00 -12.40 -7.94
C PRO A 167 9.24 -12.63 -7.06
N ALA A 168 9.62 -11.64 -6.24
CA ALA A 168 10.74 -11.74 -5.32
C ALA A 168 10.49 -12.76 -4.19
N ARG A 169 11.51 -13.03 -3.37
CA ARG A 169 11.37 -13.89 -2.18
C ARG A 169 10.34 -13.26 -1.23
N TRP A 170 9.49 -14.10 -0.63
CA TRP A 170 8.39 -13.63 0.23
C TRP A 170 8.82 -12.71 1.38
N GLY A 171 10.01 -12.93 1.93
CA GLY A 171 10.57 -12.10 3.01
C GLY A 171 10.74 -10.62 2.64
N TRP A 172 10.85 -10.28 1.35
CA TRP A 172 10.85 -8.88 0.92
C TRP A 172 9.51 -8.17 1.20
N GLY A 173 8.40 -8.93 1.21
CA GLY A 173 7.11 -8.40 1.62
C GLY A 173 7.09 -8.01 3.10
N VAL A 174 7.73 -8.80 3.96
CA VAL A 174 7.91 -8.44 5.39
C VAL A 174 8.79 -7.20 5.52
N GLY A 175 9.93 -7.15 4.83
CA GLY A 175 10.80 -5.96 4.83
C GLY A 175 10.06 -4.69 4.40
N TRP A 176 9.24 -4.79 3.34
CA TRP A 176 8.38 -3.71 2.89
C TRP A 176 7.40 -3.25 3.96
N ALA A 177 6.70 -4.19 4.61
CA ALA A 177 5.76 -3.88 5.68
C ALA A 177 6.44 -3.24 6.90
N MET A 178 7.68 -3.63 7.21
CA MET A 178 8.46 -3.00 8.29
C MET A 178 8.86 -1.55 7.95
N ILE A 179 9.13 -1.25 6.69
CA ILE A 179 9.34 0.14 6.25
C ILE A 179 8.07 0.96 6.46
N LEU A 180 6.90 0.44 6.10
CA LEU A 180 5.62 1.12 6.30
C LEU A 180 5.31 1.33 7.79
N GLU A 181 5.56 0.30 8.63
CA GLU A 181 5.44 0.40 10.08
C GLU A 181 6.34 1.49 10.64
N THR A 182 7.62 1.52 10.24
CA THR A 182 8.56 2.55 10.70
C THR A 182 8.08 3.95 10.34
N LEU A 183 7.62 4.17 9.10
CA LEU A 183 7.06 5.47 8.68
C LEU A 183 5.83 5.85 9.49
N MET A 184 4.97 4.90 9.82
CA MET A 184 3.81 5.11 10.66
C MET A 184 4.22 5.47 12.10
N LEU A 185 5.17 4.75 12.70
CA LEU A 185 5.67 5.02 14.06
C LEU A 185 6.33 6.40 14.16
N LEU A 186 6.99 6.87 13.12
CA LEU A 186 7.59 8.20 13.09
C LEU A 186 6.57 9.32 12.93
N SER A 187 5.45 9.06 12.28
CA SER A 187 4.47 10.09 11.93
C SER A 187 3.28 10.18 12.88
N TYR A 188 2.73 9.07 13.36
CA TYR A 188 1.48 9.03 14.12
C TYR A 188 1.52 9.76 15.47
N PRO A 189 2.61 9.71 16.27
CA PRO A 189 2.64 10.44 17.55
C PRO A 189 2.42 11.93 17.35
N THR A 190 3.12 12.51 16.39
CA THR A 190 3.12 13.96 16.17
C THR A 190 1.82 14.44 15.52
N PHE A 191 1.29 13.70 14.53
CA PHE A 191 0.20 14.19 13.68
C PHE A 191 -1.17 13.66 14.05
N LEU A 192 -1.24 12.43 14.51
CA LEU A 192 -2.49 11.83 14.96
C LEU A 192 -2.61 11.80 16.49
N GLN A 193 -1.58 12.29 17.19
CA GLN A 193 -1.54 12.24 18.65
C GLN A 193 -1.87 10.83 19.18
N VAL A 194 -1.26 9.83 18.55
CA VAL A 194 -1.36 8.43 18.95
C VAL A 194 -0.26 8.11 19.93
N ARG A 195 -0.64 7.61 21.10
CA ARG A 195 0.33 7.21 22.11
C ARG A 195 1.06 5.94 21.68
N MET A 196 2.39 5.98 21.73
CA MET A 196 3.27 4.85 21.43
C MET A 196 3.56 4.03 22.68
N ASP A 197 2.57 3.33 23.17
CA ASP A 197 2.74 2.40 24.30
C ASP A 197 2.99 0.97 23.79
N ALA A 198 3.42 0.10 24.72
CA ALA A 198 3.73 -1.29 24.39
C ALA A 198 2.57 -2.05 23.72
N PRO A 199 1.30 -1.89 24.16
CA PRO A 199 0.16 -2.49 23.48
C PRO A 199 0.03 -2.05 22.00
N PHE A 200 0.13 -0.75 21.74
CA PHE A 200 0.09 -0.24 20.36
C PHE A 200 1.20 -0.85 19.51
N LEU A 201 2.45 -0.78 19.98
CA LEU A 201 3.62 -1.31 19.26
C LEU A 201 3.47 -2.80 18.97
N ALA A 202 3.06 -3.60 19.96
CA ALA A 202 2.89 -5.04 19.80
C ALA A 202 1.81 -5.38 18.76
N ILE A 203 0.62 -4.76 18.85
CA ILE A 203 -0.50 -5.01 17.93
C ILE A 203 -0.14 -4.55 16.51
N SER A 204 0.47 -3.39 16.38
CA SER A 204 0.83 -2.81 15.09
C SER A 204 1.93 -3.63 14.40
N LEU A 205 3.01 -3.92 15.11
CA LEU A 205 4.12 -4.72 14.59
C LEU A 205 3.65 -6.10 14.12
N PHE A 206 2.85 -6.79 14.94
CA PHE A 206 2.35 -8.12 14.58
C PHE A 206 1.41 -8.06 13.38
N GLY A 207 0.54 -7.05 13.31
CA GLY A 207 -0.29 -6.80 12.13
C GLY A 207 0.53 -6.60 10.85
N HIS A 208 1.57 -5.78 10.91
CA HIS A 208 2.45 -5.54 9.75
C HIS A 208 3.27 -6.78 9.35
N LEU A 209 3.71 -7.60 10.31
CA LEU A 209 4.37 -8.88 10.02
C LEU A 209 3.43 -9.83 9.24
N CYS A 210 2.18 -9.94 9.67
CA CYS A 210 1.16 -10.74 8.99
C CYS A 210 0.85 -10.17 7.60
N TYR A 211 0.61 -8.86 7.49
CA TYR A 211 0.40 -8.18 6.21
C TYR A 211 1.55 -8.43 5.24
N GLY A 212 2.78 -8.19 5.65
CA GLY A 212 3.98 -8.35 4.82
C GLY A 212 4.21 -9.80 4.38
N THR A 213 3.91 -10.77 5.24
CA THR A 213 4.00 -12.19 4.90
C THR A 213 3.00 -12.56 3.80
N VAL A 214 1.73 -12.19 3.98
CA VAL A 214 0.67 -12.43 2.98
C VAL A 214 0.99 -11.71 1.68
N LEU A 215 1.42 -10.46 1.75
CA LEU A 215 1.84 -9.65 0.61
C LEU A 215 2.95 -10.37 -0.20
N GLY A 216 4.04 -10.74 0.46
CA GLY A 216 5.18 -11.38 -0.19
C GLY A 216 4.85 -12.74 -0.81
N VAL A 217 4.08 -13.58 -0.10
CA VAL A 217 3.65 -14.91 -0.60
C VAL A 217 2.72 -14.76 -1.80
N THR A 218 1.73 -13.86 -1.71
CA THR A 218 0.72 -13.68 -2.75
C THR A 218 1.34 -13.11 -4.03
N VAL A 219 2.15 -12.05 -3.91
CA VAL A 219 2.81 -11.45 -5.07
C VAL A 219 3.77 -12.42 -5.73
N ARG A 220 4.55 -13.18 -4.96
CA ARG A 220 5.45 -14.22 -5.50
C ARG A 220 4.70 -15.24 -6.35
N ARG A 221 3.51 -15.68 -5.92
CA ARG A 221 2.72 -16.71 -6.63
C ARG A 221 1.95 -16.12 -7.82
N ALA A 222 1.36 -14.94 -7.65
CA ALA A 222 0.45 -14.36 -8.65
C ALA A 222 1.17 -13.55 -9.74
N ALA A 223 2.40 -13.05 -9.48
CA ALA A 223 3.21 -12.30 -10.43
C ALA A 223 4.25 -13.17 -11.18
N ALA A 224 4.48 -14.41 -10.73
CA ALA A 224 5.29 -15.40 -11.44
C ALA A 224 4.54 -15.88 -12.69
#